data_24d94faba8c16996964714bd91374d85
#
_entry.id   24d94faba8c16996964714bd91374d85
#
_cell.length_a   1.000
_cell.length_b   1.000
_cell.length_c   1.000
_cell.angle_alpha   90.00
_cell.angle_beta   90.00
_cell.angle_gamma   90.00
#
_symmetry.space_group_name_H-M   'P 1'
#
loop_
_entity.id
_entity.type
_entity.pdbx_description
1 polymer ?
#
loop_
_entity_poly.entity_id
_entity_poly.type
_entity_poly.pdbx_seq_one_letter_code
_entity_poly.pdbx_strand_id
1 'polypeptide(L)'
;MAVISEVAEGIYRVNAELPGAPLTVSAFVIDDEEPALVETGPRKLHDEIRDAVRKVIDPRRLRYVVVPHFEADECGGLNHFLDAAPHAVPVCSPIGAATNISDFAIRDPLRADEETVLDLGRHRLRFLVTPYVHAWDSMLAFDETTRTLFSSDLFMQPGGGPATTDRDISEEMVSYTRSIGLFPSRAHLDDALGKIGPLRPATLACHHGTVKTGAVEAYLEAFRLHDVTGLTPADPVHTSVSPPPADMRGPGKTN
;
A
#
# COMPACT_ATOMS: atom_id res chain seq x y z
N MET A 1 -17.22 -8.08 -2.38
CA MET A 1 -16.48 -8.50 -3.60
C MET A 1 -15.58 -7.36 -4.03
N ALA A 2 -14.31 -7.66 -4.29
CA ALA A 2 -13.34 -6.66 -4.73
C ALA A 2 -13.73 -6.02 -6.05
N VAL A 3 -13.53 -4.70 -6.15
CA VAL A 3 -13.83 -3.89 -7.33
C VAL A 3 -12.53 -3.65 -8.09
N ILE A 4 -12.58 -3.75 -9.41
CA ILE A 4 -11.44 -3.53 -10.29
C ILE A 4 -11.64 -2.23 -11.06
N SER A 5 -10.61 -1.41 -11.12
CA SER A 5 -10.62 -0.16 -11.90
C SER A 5 -9.23 0.08 -12.49
N GLU A 6 -9.13 0.43 -13.76
CA GLU A 6 -7.90 0.93 -14.35
C GLU A 6 -7.66 2.36 -13.85
N VAL A 7 -6.50 2.61 -13.26
CA VAL A 7 -6.15 3.89 -12.61
C VAL A 7 -5.06 4.65 -13.37
N ALA A 8 -4.32 3.95 -14.21
CA ALA A 8 -3.41 4.45 -15.20
C ALA A 8 -3.28 3.39 -16.30
N GLU A 9 -2.71 3.73 -17.45
CA GLU A 9 -2.55 2.79 -18.56
C GLU A 9 -1.85 1.50 -18.08
N GLY A 10 -2.49 0.33 -18.22
CA GLY A 10 -1.98 -0.97 -17.79
C GLY A 10 -1.86 -1.18 -16.27
N ILE A 11 -2.32 -0.23 -15.45
CA ILE A 11 -2.30 -0.33 -13.98
C ILE A 11 -3.74 -0.42 -13.46
N TYR A 12 -4.03 -1.54 -12.82
CA TYR A 12 -5.37 -1.87 -12.31
C TYR A 12 -5.37 -1.93 -10.80
N ARG A 13 -6.23 -1.14 -10.19
CA ARG A 13 -6.53 -1.23 -8.76
C ARG A 13 -7.53 -2.34 -8.50
N VAL A 14 -7.19 -3.24 -7.60
CA VAL A 14 -8.10 -4.22 -6.98
C VAL A 14 -8.40 -3.72 -5.58
N ASN A 15 -9.63 -3.30 -5.32
CA ASN A 15 -10.04 -2.69 -4.05
C ASN A 15 -11.07 -3.55 -3.33
N ALA A 16 -10.83 -3.86 -2.06
CA ALA A 16 -11.72 -4.63 -1.21
C ALA A 16 -12.03 -3.87 0.11
N GLU A 17 -13.23 -4.08 0.65
CA GLU A 17 -13.60 -3.54 1.97
C GLU A 17 -12.88 -4.33 3.08
N LEU A 18 -12.32 -3.63 4.06
CA LEU A 18 -11.70 -4.24 5.22
C LEU A 18 -12.79 -4.52 6.29
N PRO A 19 -13.11 -5.80 6.58
CA PRO A 19 -14.17 -6.13 7.50
C PRO A 19 -13.93 -5.57 8.91
N GLY A 20 -14.88 -4.79 9.40
CA GLY A 20 -14.83 -4.22 10.75
C GLY A 20 -14.08 -2.90 10.88
N ALA A 21 -13.59 -2.34 9.78
CA ALA A 21 -12.98 -1.01 9.73
C ALA A 21 -13.62 -0.16 8.62
N PRO A 22 -13.67 1.16 8.76
CA PRO A 22 -14.14 2.07 7.72
C PRO A 22 -13.07 2.31 6.65
N LEU A 23 -12.37 1.25 6.26
CA LEU A 23 -11.24 1.27 5.33
C LEU A 23 -11.48 0.31 4.18
N THR A 24 -10.88 0.63 3.05
CA THR A 24 -10.68 -0.32 1.95
C THR A 24 -9.20 -0.61 1.82
N VAL A 25 -8.85 -1.79 1.32
CA VAL A 25 -7.48 -2.17 0.99
C VAL A 25 -7.34 -2.29 -0.53
N SER A 26 -6.26 -1.82 -1.06
CA SER A 26 -5.96 -1.86 -2.49
C SER A 26 -4.74 -2.74 -2.75
N ALA A 27 -4.83 -3.53 -3.81
CA ALA A 27 -3.67 -4.13 -4.47
C ALA A 27 -3.63 -3.60 -5.90
N PHE A 28 -2.43 -3.39 -6.45
CA PHE A 28 -2.30 -2.84 -7.80
C PHE A 28 -1.61 -3.84 -8.72
N VAL A 29 -2.30 -4.22 -9.79
CA VAL A 29 -1.77 -5.09 -10.83
C VAL A 29 -1.18 -4.22 -11.94
N ILE A 30 0.06 -4.45 -12.29
CA ILE A 30 0.70 -3.88 -13.48
C ILE A 30 0.75 -4.99 -14.53
N ASP A 31 -0.10 -4.87 -15.54
CA ASP A 31 -0.18 -5.85 -16.63
C ASP A 31 0.84 -5.51 -17.72
N ASP A 32 1.91 -6.28 -17.74
CA ASP A 32 3.01 -6.10 -18.68
C ASP A 32 3.65 -7.46 -19.05
N GLU A 33 4.79 -7.44 -19.75
CA GLU A 33 5.55 -8.65 -20.11
C GLU A 33 6.01 -9.40 -18.85
N GLU A 34 6.55 -8.68 -17.86
CA GLU A 34 6.93 -9.15 -16.53
C GLU A 34 5.97 -8.57 -15.46
N PRO A 35 4.74 -9.12 -15.30
CA PRO A 35 3.71 -8.48 -14.49
C PRO A 35 4.10 -8.36 -13.03
N ALA A 36 3.66 -7.26 -12.40
CA ALA A 36 3.87 -7.02 -10.99
C ALA A 36 2.55 -6.84 -10.23
N LEU A 37 2.56 -7.24 -8.96
CA LEU A 37 1.51 -6.94 -7.99
C LEU A 37 2.13 -6.09 -6.89
N VAL A 38 1.61 -4.89 -6.67
CA VAL A 38 1.99 -4.04 -5.54
C VAL A 38 0.94 -4.20 -4.46
N GLU A 39 1.37 -4.62 -3.27
CA GLU A 39 0.52 -5.03 -2.15
C GLU A 39 -0.34 -6.26 -2.47
N THR A 40 -0.79 -6.96 -1.44
CA THR A 40 -1.51 -8.22 -1.62
C THR A 40 -2.83 -8.27 -0.87
N GLY A 41 -3.06 -7.28 -0.02
CA GLY A 41 -4.16 -7.29 0.92
C GLY A 41 -3.96 -8.29 2.08
N PRO A 42 -4.86 -8.28 3.06
CA PRO A 42 -4.81 -9.16 4.21
C PRO A 42 -5.10 -10.61 3.81
N ARG A 43 -4.46 -11.55 4.49
CA ARG A 43 -4.64 -12.99 4.23
C ARG A 43 -6.09 -13.44 4.17
N LYS A 44 -6.96 -12.85 4.99
CA LYS A 44 -8.40 -13.22 5.03
C LYS A 44 -9.17 -12.81 3.77
N LEU A 45 -8.67 -11.85 3.01
CA LEU A 45 -9.26 -11.39 1.75
C LEU A 45 -8.54 -11.95 0.52
N HIS A 46 -7.54 -12.83 0.72
CA HIS A 46 -6.73 -13.35 -0.39
C HIS A 46 -7.57 -13.93 -1.53
N ASP A 47 -8.54 -14.79 -1.24
CA ASP A 47 -9.35 -15.42 -2.29
C ASP A 47 -10.13 -14.38 -3.10
N GLU A 48 -10.68 -13.38 -2.44
CA GLU A 48 -11.42 -12.28 -3.07
C GLU A 48 -10.50 -11.43 -3.96
N ILE A 49 -9.32 -11.06 -3.45
CA ILE A 49 -8.34 -10.26 -4.19
C ILE A 49 -7.77 -11.06 -5.35
N ARG A 50 -7.38 -12.32 -5.15
CA ARG A 50 -6.89 -13.22 -6.20
C ARG A 50 -7.91 -13.38 -7.34
N ASP A 51 -9.18 -13.58 -7.00
CA ASP A 51 -10.24 -13.76 -8.00
C ASP A 51 -10.51 -12.46 -8.79
N ALA A 52 -10.22 -11.30 -8.20
CA ALA A 52 -10.20 -10.03 -8.91
C ALA A 52 -8.93 -9.88 -9.78
N VAL A 53 -7.75 -10.19 -9.28
CA VAL A 53 -6.50 -10.20 -10.06
C VAL A 53 -6.64 -11.09 -11.30
N ARG A 54 -7.26 -12.25 -11.17
CA ARG A 54 -7.51 -13.18 -12.30
C ARG A 54 -8.31 -12.58 -13.45
N LYS A 55 -9.09 -11.55 -13.22
CA LYS A 55 -9.85 -10.87 -14.28
C LYS A 55 -8.98 -9.90 -15.08
N VAL A 56 -7.81 -9.56 -14.56
CA VAL A 56 -6.82 -8.70 -15.22
C VAL A 56 -5.73 -9.54 -15.87
N ILE A 57 -5.08 -10.39 -15.07
CA ILE A 57 -4.00 -11.28 -15.51
C ILE A 57 -4.19 -12.69 -14.92
N ASP A 58 -3.55 -13.69 -15.50
CA ASP A 58 -3.36 -14.97 -14.81
C ASP A 58 -2.34 -14.79 -13.68
N PRO A 59 -2.70 -14.98 -12.40
CA PRO A 59 -1.78 -14.78 -11.28
C PRO A 59 -0.48 -15.60 -11.37
N ARG A 60 -0.50 -16.72 -12.10
CA ARG A 60 0.70 -17.55 -12.34
C ARG A 60 1.77 -16.85 -13.16
N ARG A 61 1.40 -15.79 -13.89
CA ARG A 61 2.32 -14.96 -14.67
C ARG A 61 3.08 -13.92 -13.83
N LEU A 62 2.64 -13.66 -12.59
CA LEU A 62 3.31 -12.68 -11.73
C LEU A 62 4.81 -12.95 -11.67
N ARG A 63 5.58 -11.89 -11.87
CA ARG A 63 7.03 -11.89 -11.80
C ARG A 63 7.54 -11.21 -10.55
N TYR A 64 6.82 -10.21 -10.07
CA TYR A 64 7.17 -9.47 -8.87
C TYR A 64 5.95 -9.27 -7.97
N VAL A 65 6.17 -9.39 -6.65
CA VAL A 65 5.20 -8.99 -5.63
C VAL A 65 5.86 -7.96 -4.73
N VAL A 66 5.47 -6.71 -4.87
CA VAL A 66 6.08 -5.59 -4.14
C VAL A 66 5.39 -5.43 -2.79
N VAL A 67 6.18 -5.43 -1.74
CA VAL A 67 5.76 -5.21 -0.35
C VAL A 67 6.33 -3.87 0.10
N PRO A 68 5.53 -2.80 0.15
CA PRO A 68 5.98 -1.47 0.55
C PRO A 68 6.48 -1.42 1.99
N HIS A 69 5.77 -2.08 2.91
CA HIS A 69 6.23 -2.36 4.28
C HIS A 69 5.55 -3.63 4.83
N PHE A 70 6.06 -4.14 5.94
CA PHE A 70 5.54 -5.37 6.54
C PHE A 70 4.37 -5.08 7.48
N GLU A 71 3.16 -5.14 6.92
CA GLU A 71 1.91 -5.10 7.68
C GLU A 71 0.91 -6.12 7.14
N ALA A 72 0.00 -6.59 8.00
CA ALA A 72 -0.87 -7.72 7.69
C ALA A 72 -1.86 -7.44 6.56
N ASP A 73 -2.29 -6.20 6.40
CA ASP A 73 -3.21 -5.78 5.34
C ASP A 73 -2.51 -5.46 4.02
N GLU A 74 -1.21 -5.19 4.03
CA GLU A 74 -0.44 -5.02 2.80
C GLU A 74 0.14 -6.32 2.25
N CYS A 75 0.73 -7.15 3.12
CA CYS A 75 1.47 -8.33 2.68
C CYS A 75 0.90 -9.68 3.17
N GLY A 76 -0.27 -9.68 3.80
CA GLY A 76 -0.86 -10.91 4.34
C GLY A 76 -1.15 -12.00 3.31
N GLY A 77 -1.38 -11.63 2.04
CA GLY A 77 -1.57 -12.54 0.91
C GLY A 77 -0.27 -12.96 0.20
N LEU A 78 0.90 -12.43 0.58
CA LEU A 78 2.17 -12.60 -0.14
C LEU A 78 2.47 -14.07 -0.49
N ASN A 79 2.52 -14.93 0.52
CA ASN A 79 2.88 -16.33 0.31
C ASN A 79 1.89 -17.10 -0.57
N HIS A 80 0.62 -16.74 -0.55
CA HIS A 80 -0.37 -17.34 -1.44
C HIS A 80 -0.16 -16.95 -2.91
N PHE A 81 0.22 -15.69 -3.19
CA PHE A 81 0.58 -15.27 -4.55
C PHE A 81 1.90 -15.90 -5.00
N LEU A 82 2.89 -15.97 -4.12
CA LEU A 82 4.16 -16.63 -4.42
C LEU A 82 3.98 -18.14 -4.71
N ASP A 83 3.11 -18.83 -3.96
CA ASP A 83 2.81 -20.25 -4.20
C ASP A 83 2.12 -20.44 -5.56
N ALA A 84 1.18 -19.57 -5.91
CA ALA A 84 0.48 -19.61 -7.19
C ALA A 84 1.39 -19.25 -8.38
N ALA A 85 2.41 -18.41 -8.19
CA ALA A 85 3.34 -17.90 -9.20
C ALA A 85 4.77 -18.40 -8.95
N PRO A 86 5.19 -19.55 -9.51
CA PRO A 86 6.49 -20.15 -9.19
C PRO A 86 7.71 -19.29 -9.51
N HIS A 87 7.58 -18.32 -10.40
CA HIS A 87 8.66 -17.42 -10.80
C HIS A 87 8.57 -16.03 -10.16
N ALA A 88 7.54 -15.76 -9.36
CA ALA A 88 7.40 -14.50 -8.69
C ALA A 88 8.44 -14.32 -7.59
N VAL A 89 8.99 -13.13 -7.49
CA VAL A 89 9.98 -12.73 -6.49
C VAL A 89 9.34 -11.64 -5.60
N PRO A 90 9.36 -11.78 -4.27
CA PRO A 90 8.99 -10.68 -3.39
C PRO A 90 10.00 -9.55 -3.51
N VAL A 91 9.54 -8.30 -3.48
CA VAL A 91 10.39 -7.10 -3.58
C VAL A 91 10.08 -6.21 -2.38
N CYS A 92 11.08 -5.86 -1.60
CA CYS A 92 10.91 -5.02 -0.42
C CYS A 92 12.17 -4.20 -0.14
N SER A 93 12.08 -3.26 0.81
CA SER A 93 13.23 -2.47 1.23
C SER A 93 14.35 -3.35 1.82
N PRO A 94 15.62 -2.87 1.86
CA PRO A 94 16.71 -3.62 2.49
C PRO A 94 16.45 -3.95 3.97
N ILE A 95 15.78 -3.05 4.69
CA ILE A 95 15.39 -3.28 6.10
C ILE A 95 14.28 -4.33 6.17
N GLY A 96 13.23 -4.20 5.36
CA GLY A 96 12.13 -5.17 5.28
C GLY A 96 12.63 -6.58 4.95
N ALA A 97 13.59 -6.69 4.04
CA ALA A 97 14.23 -7.96 3.73
C ALA A 97 14.98 -8.54 4.93
N ALA A 98 15.80 -7.71 5.60
CA ALA A 98 16.66 -8.20 6.68
C ALA A 98 15.91 -8.60 7.95
N THR A 99 14.73 -8.02 8.19
CA THR A 99 14.03 -8.15 9.47
C THR A 99 12.74 -8.96 9.39
N ASN A 100 12.07 -8.93 8.24
CA ASN A 100 10.72 -9.46 8.11
C ASN A 100 10.58 -10.46 6.94
N ILE A 101 10.78 -9.98 5.71
CA ILE A 101 10.36 -10.72 4.50
C ILE A 101 11.21 -11.97 4.26
N SER A 102 12.52 -11.94 4.57
CA SER A 102 13.37 -13.13 4.37
C SER A 102 12.97 -14.33 5.26
N ASP A 103 12.34 -14.07 6.41
CA ASP A 103 11.82 -15.13 7.28
C ASP A 103 10.36 -15.49 6.94
N PHE A 104 9.55 -14.46 6.59
CA PHE A 104 8.12 -14.62 6.34
C PHE A 104 7.81 -15.25 4.98
N ALA A 105 8.51 -14.83 3.92
CA ALA A 105 8.22 -15.24 2.56
C ALA A 105 8.79 -16.64 2.23
N ILE A 106 8.06 -17.42 1.43
CA ILE A 106 8.51 -18.74 0.96
C ILE A 106 9.66 -18.68 -0.05
N ARG A 107 10.11 -17.49 -0.44
CA ARG A 107 11.26 -17.23 -1.32
C ARG A 107 12.01 -15.98 -0.86
N ASP A 108 13.32 -15.98 -1.12
CA ASP A 108 14.19 -14.87 -0.82
C ASP A 108 13.74 -13.59 -1.58
N PRO A 109 13.65 -12.44 -0.91
CA PRO A 109 13.26 -11.20 -1.54
C PRO A 109 14.41 -10.55 -2.32
N LEU A 110 14.04 -9.86 -3.40
CA LEU A 110 14.86 -8.83 -3.99
C LEU A 110 14.83 -7.60 -3.07
N ARG A 111 16.01 -7.13 -2.67
CA ARG A 111 16.20 -5.92 -1.86
C ARG A 111 16.23 -4.71 -2.78
N ALA A 112 15.20 -3.90 -2.73
CA ALA A 112 15.07 -2.73 -3.58
C ALA A 112 15.46 -1.46 -2.81
N ASP A 113 16.33 -0.67 -3.42
CA ASP A 113 16.80 0.64 -2.96
C ASP A 113 16.60 1.69 -4.07
N GLU A 114 17.11 2.91 -3.87
CA GLU A 114 16.96 4.01 -4.84
C GLU A 114 17.68 3.77 -6.18
N GLU A 115 18.63 2.86 -6.24
CA GLU A 115 19.35 2.50 -7.47
C GLU A 115 18.64 1.37 -8.23
N THR A 116 17.71 0.68 -7.57
CA THR A 116 16.99 -0.46 -8.14
C THR A 116 15.91 0.01 -9.11
N VAL A 117 15.92 -0.53 -10.32
CA VAL A 117 14.84 -0.34 -11.31
C VAL A 117 14.43 -1.71 -11.83
N LEU A 118 13.14 -2.02 -11.76
CA LEU A 118 12.57 -3.19 -12.41
C LEU A 118 12.01 -2.79 -13.77
N ASP A 119 12.53 -3.41 -14.80
CA ASP A 119 12.00 -3.32 -16.16
C ASP A 119 10.92 -4.39 -16.33
N LEU A 120 9.66 -3.97 -16.54
CA LEU A 120 8.53 -4.87 -16.72
C LEU A 120 8.14 -5.06 -18.17
N GLY A 121 8.80 -4.33 -19.09
CA GLY A 121 8.51 -4.23 -20.53
C GLY A 121 8.18 -2.80 -20.90
N ARG A 122 6.93 -2.40 -20.84
CA ARG A 122 6.47 -1.00 -21.05
C ARG A 122 6.64 -0.14 -19.78
N HIS A 123 6.42 -0.74 -18.62
CA HIS A 123 6.52 -0.08 -17.33
C HIS A 123 7.90 -0.25 -16.70
N ARG A 124 8.32 0.75 -15.96
CA ARG A 124 9.59 0.74 -15.23
C ARG A 124 9.35 1.20 -13.80
N LEU A 125 9.55 0.30 -12.85
CA LEU A 125 9.40 0.61 -11.42
C LEU A 125 10.75 0.98 -10.81
N ARG A 126 10.82 2.19 -10.25
CA ARG A 126 11.88 2.60 -9.33
C ARG A 126 11.36 2.64 -7.91
N PHE A 127 12.26 2.60 -6.94
CA PHE A 127 11.90 2.55 -5.53
C PHE A 127 12.46 3.75 -4.77
N LEU A 128 11.74 4.13 -3.71
CA LEU A 128 12.15 5.18 -2.78
C LEU A 128 12.13 4.56 -1.39
N VAL A 129 13.26 4.45 -0.73
CA VAL A 129 13.33 4.00 0.66
C VAL A 129 12.89 5.15 1.56
N THR A 130 11.80 4.96 2.29
CA THR A 130 11.13 6.00 3.08
C THR A 130 10.88 5.53 4.52
N PRO A 131 11.94 5.25 5.30
CA PRO A 131 11.79 4.71 6.64
C PRO A 131 10.93 5.63 7.50
N TYR A 132 10.07 5.02 8.35
CA TYR A 132 9.09 5.72 9.19
C TYR A 132 8.00 6.51 8.44
N VAL A 133 7.73 6.16 7.18
CA VAL A 133 6.57 6.65 6.41
C VAL A 133 5.69 5.47 5.97
N HIS A 134 4.87 4.83 6.87
CA HIS A 134 4.89 5.06 8.34
C HIS A 134 5.72 4.03 9.11
N ALA A 135 5.90 2.83 8.58
CA ALA A 135 6.72 1.77 9.20
C ALA A 135 8.22 1.99 8.98
N TRP A 136 9.03 1.43 9.87
CA TRP A 136 10.49 1.63 9.82
C TRP A 136 11.15 1.02 8.58
N ASP A 137 10.51 0.03 7.96
CA ASP A 137 10.96 -0.67 6.76
C ASP A 137 10.27 -0.18 5.47
N SER A 138 9.57 0.96 5.53
CA SER A 138 8.78 1.47 4.41
C SER A 138 9.62 1.84 3.20
N MET A 139 9.07 1.56 2.03
CA MET A 139 9.49 2.07 0.73
C MET A 139 8.26 2.37 -0.13
N LEU A 140 8.42 3.21 -1.12
CA LEU A 140 7.42 3.49 -2.14
C LEU A 140 7.91 2.96 -3.48
N ALA A 141 6.98 2.69 -4.41
CA ALA A 141 7.31 2.34 -5.77
C ALA A 141 6.76 3.42 -6.73
N PHE A 142 7.50 3.73 -7.77
CA PHE A 142 7.12 4.72 -8.75
C PHE A 142 7.27 4.15 -10.16
N ASP A 143 6.15 4.11 -10.90
CA ASP A 143 6.18 3.79 -12.33
C ASP A 143 6.58 5.02 -13.13
N GLU A 144 7.74 4.96 -13.78
CA GLU A 144 8.29 6.06 -14.58
C GLU A 144 7.46 6.33 -15.85
N THR A 145 6.77 5.31 -16.36
CA THR A 145 6.04 5.37 -17.63
C THR A 145 4.74 6.17 -17.50
N THR A 146 3.91 5.84 -16.54
CA THR A 146 2.63 6.54 -16.29
C THR A 146 2.76 7.63 -15.23
N ARG A 147 3.93 7.70 -14.58
CA ARG A 147 4.18 8.59 -13.42
C ARG A 147 3.21 8.30 -12.27
N THR A 148 2.95 7.03 -12.03
CA THR A 148 2.12 6.57 -10.91
C THR A 148 3.00 6.28 -9.69
N LEU A 149 2.74 6.96 -8.58
CA LEU A 149 3.34 6.66 -7.28
C LEU A 149 2.44 5.70 -6.52
N PHE A 150 2.93 4.50 -6.27
CA PHE A 150 2.35 3.57 -5.30
C PHE A 150 2.84 4.00 -3.92
N SER A 151 1.96 4.68 -3.21
CA SER A 151 2.33 5.45 -2.02
C SER A 151 2.06 4.71 -0.71
N SER A 152 1.63 3.45 -0.78
CA SER A 152 1.28 2.67 0.41
C SER A 152 0.32 3.48 1.28
N ASP A 153 0.58 3.65 2.56
CA ASP A 153 -0.25 4.44 3.47
C ASP A 153 -0.03 5.94 3.41
N LEU A 154 1.00 6.39 2.71
CA LEU A 154 1.15 7.83 2.50
C LEU A 154 0.00 8.33 1.59
N PHE A 155 -0.67 9.40 2.03
CA PHE A 155 -1.86 9.97 1.39
C PHE A 155 -3.14 9.11 1.52
N MET A 156 -3.19 8.22 2.51
CA MET A 156 -4.38 7.41 2.79
C MET A 156 -5.55 8.25 3.30
N GLN A 157 -6.74 7.74 3.12
CA GLN A 157 -7.98 8.24 3.70
C GLN A 157 -8.98 7.11 3.91
N PRO A 158 -10.09 7.35 4.67
CA PRO A 158 -11.15 6.36 4.83
C PRO A 158 -11.68 5.81 3.50
N GLY A 159 -12.17 4.59 3.50
CA GLY A 159 -12.78 3.93 2.35
C GLY A 159 -14.13 4.52 1.94
N GLY A 160 -14.73 3.97 0.88
CA GLY A 160 -16.09 4.34 0.41
C GLY A 160 -16.13 5.45 -0.63
N GLY A 161 -15.00 6.02 -1.04
CA GLY A 161 -14.91 6.96 -2.14
C GLY A 161 -14.90 6.30 -3.53
N PRO A 162 -14.89 7.09 -4.61
CA PRO A 162 -14.76 6.58 -5.98
C PRO A 162 -13.39 5.90 -6.20
N ALA A 163 -13.25 5.12 -7.28
CA ALA A 163 -11.98 4.47 -7.60
C ALA A 163 -10.84 5.48 -7.78
N THR A 164 -11.12 6.55 -8.50
CA THR A 164 -10.21 7.67 -8.74
C THR A 164 -10.90 9.00 -8.49
N THR A 165 -10.14 10.04 -8.17
CA THR A 165 -10.64 11.41 -8.06
C THR A 165 -9.59 12.42 -8.52
N ASP A 166 -10.03 13.45 -9.22
CA ASP A 166 -9.27 14.66 -9.55
C ASP A 166 -9.61 15.84 -8.64
N ARG A 167 -10.59 15.67 -7.73
CA ARG A 167 -10.96 16.67 -6.74
C ARG A 167 -9.86 16.78 -5.69
N ASP A 168 -9.63 17.99 -5.20
CA ASP A 168 -8.77 18.22 -4.05
C ASP A 168 -9.48 17.70 -2.77
N ILE A 169 -8.87 16.69 -2.16
CA ILE A 169 -9.27 16.09 -0.87
C ILE A 169 -8.11 16.15 0.14
N SER A 170 -7.18 17.09 -0.05
CA SER A 170 -5.98 17.20 0.78
C SER A 170 -6.29 17.50 2.25
N GLU A 171 -7.31 18.33 2.53
CA GLU A 171 -7.76 18.62 3.90
C GLU A 171 -8.28 17.36 4.60
N GLU A 172 -9.09 16.55 3.89
CA GLU A 172 -9.63 15.29 4.41
C GLU A 172 -8.49 14.31 4.75
N MET A 173 -7.50 14.20 3.87
CA MET A 173 -6.32 13.36 4.08
C MET A 173 -5.47 13.82 5.25
N VAL A 174 -5.16 15.10 5.34
CA VAL A 174 -4.40 15.70 6.45
C VAL A 174 -5.14 15.49 7.77
N SER A 175 -6.44 15.75 7.79
CA SER A 175 -7.28 15.57 8.98
C SER A 175 -7.30 14.12 9.44
N TYR A 176 -7.50 13.18 8.51
CA TYR A 176 -7.53 11.76 8.81
C TYR A 176 -6.17 11.26 9.32
N THR A 177 -5.09 11.52 8.60
CA THR A 177 -3.73 11.13 8.97
C THR A 177 -3.35 11.64 10.37
N ARG A 178 -3.67 12.91 10.66
CA ARG A 178 -3.45 13.51 11.98
C ARG A 178 -4.26 12.79 13.06
N SER A 179 -5.52 12.45 12.76
CA SER A 179 -6.43 11.84 13.75
C SER A 179 -5.98 10.46 14.23
N ILE A 180 -5.26 9.74 13.39
CA ILE A 180 -4.73 8.40 13.71
C ILE A 180 -3.26 8.42 14.13
N GLY A 181 -2.56 9.57 14.02
CA GLY A 181 -1.14 9.69 14.39
C GLY A 181 -0.22 8.78 13.57
N LEU A 182 -0.49 8.68 12.27
CA LEU A 182 0.14 7.70 11.38
C LEU A 182 1.67 7.83 11.33
N PHE A 183 2.19 9.06 11.23
CA PHE A 183 3.62 9.29 11.05
C PHE A 183 4.35 9.61 12.34
N PRO A 184 5.36 8.81 12.73
CA PRO A 184 6.09 9.01 13.98
C PRO A 184 7.14 10.12 13.90
N SER A 185 7.51 10.59 12.70
CA SER A 185 8.63 11.50 12.52
C SER A 185 8.44 12.49 11.38
N ARG A 186 8.41 13.77 11.70
CA ARG A 186 8.36 14.87 10.74
C ARG A 186 9.57 14.86 9.79
N ALA A 187 10.77 14.67 10.32
CA ALA A 187 11.98 14.68 9.51
C ALA A 187 11.99 13.58 8.43
N HIS A 188 11.48 12.38 8.76
CA HIS A 188 11.39 11.30 7.78
C HIS A 188 10.29 11.54 6.75
N LEU A 189 9.16 12.13 7.16
CA LEU A 189 8.12 12.54 6.22
C LEU A 189 8.63 13.63 5.26
N ASP A 190 9.34 14.63 5.75
CA ASP A 190 9.93 15.68 4.91
C ASP A 190 10.95 15.12 3.91
N ASP A 191 11.77 14.15 4.33
CA ASP A 191 12.70 13.44 3.44
C ASP A 191 11.93 12.71 2.32
N ALA A 192 10.90 11.95 2.68
CA ALA A 192 10.07 11.25 1.70
C ALA A 192 9.40 12.21 0.71
N LEU A 193 8.78 13.30 1.20
CA LEU A 193 8.18 14.32 0.34
C LEU A 193 9.23 15.01 -0.54
N GLY A 194 10.47 15.16 -0.05
CA GLY A 194 11.61 15.66 -0.81
C GLY A 194 12.02 14.74 -1.96
N LYS A 195 11.97 13.42 -1.75
CA LYS A 195 12.25 12.40 -2.77
C LYS A 195 11.13 12.32 -3.83
N ILE A 196 9.86 12.47 -3.41
CA ILE A 196 8.69 12.38 -4.30
C ILE A 196 8.58 13.60 -5.21
N GLY A 197 8.78 14.82 -4.69
CA GLY A 197 8.55 16.06 -5.43
C GLY A 197 9.21 16.12 -6.81
N PRO A 198 10.51 15.79 -6.95
CA PRO A 198 11.20 15.80 -8.25
C PRO A 198 10.64 14.82 -9.28
N LEU A 199 9.98 13.74 -8.85
CA LEU A 199 9.37 12.74 -9.73
C LEU A 199 8.10 13.25 -10.43
N ARG A 200 7.46 14.29 -9.86
CA ARG A 200 6.23 14.88 -10.38
C ARG A 200 5.16 13.83 -10.70
N PRO A 201 4.73 13.01 -9.73
CA PRO A 201 3.71 11.99 -9.98
C PRO A 201 2.46 12.60 -10.64
N ALA A 202 1.86 11.85 -11.54
CA ALA A 202 0.56 12.21 -12.13
C ALA A 202 -0.59 11.55 -11.35
N THR A 203 -0.29 10.42 -10.69
CA THR A 203 -1.25 9.61 -9.93
C THR A 203 -0.63 9.23 -8.59
N LEU A 204 -1.42 9.34 -7.51
CA LEU A 204 -1.10 8.80 -6.19
C LEU A 204 -2.00 7.57 -5.94
N ALA A 205 -1.41 6.40 -6.02
CA ALA A 205 -2.05 5.11 -5.80
C ALA A 205 -1.76 4.63 -4.36
N CYS A 206 -2.60 5.04 -3.42
CA CYS A 206 -2.46 4.68 -2.01
C CYS A 206 -3.21 3.38 -1.67
N HIS A 207 -2.75 2.71 -0.62
CA HIS A 207 -3.33 1.44 -0.17
C HIS A 207 -4.78 1.61 0.31
N HIS A 208 -5.07 2.67 1.07
CA HIS A 208 -6.40 2.93 1.60
C HIS A 208 -7.07 4.13 0.93
N GLY A 209 -8.35 3.98 0.61
CA GLY A 209 -9.20 5.05 0.07
C GLY A 209 -9.09 5.22 -1.45
N THR A 210 -9.25 6.44 -1.94
CA THR A 210 -9.36 6.76 -3.38
C THR A 210 -8.00 7.08 -3.99
N VAL A 211 -7.74 6.60 -5.20
CA VAL A 211 -6.56 7.00 -6.00
C VAL A 211 -6.75 8.43 -6.51
N LYS A 212 -5.73 9.29 -6.36
CA LYS A 212 -5.76 10.69 -6.80
C LYS A 212 -5.09 10.84 -8.13
N THR A 213 -5.76 11.56 -9.04
CA THR A 213 -5.25 11.89 -10.36
C THR A 213 -5.24 13.40 -10.54
N GLY A 214 -4.22 13.94 -11.19
CA GLY A 214 -4.07 15.40 -11.36
C GLY A 214 -3.79 16.14 -10.06
N ALA A 215 -3.33 17.39 -10.14
CA ALA A 215 -3.07 18.29 -9.01
C ALA A 215 -2.29 17.68 -7.82
N VAL A 216 -1.45 16.68 -8.06
CA VAL A 216 -0.72 15.93 -7.02
C VAL A 216 0.16 16.85 -6.16
N GLU A 217 0.65 17.94 -6.73
CA GLU A 217 1.44 18.95 -6.02
C GLU A 217 0.72 19.51 -4.79
N ALA A 218 -0.62 19.68 -4.87
CA ALA A 218 -1.42 20.18 -3.75
C ALA A 218 -1.37 19.23 -2.54
N TYR A 219 -1.35 17.94 -2.77
CA TYR A 219 -1.23 16.95 -1.69
C TYR A 219 0.15 16.96 -1.03
N LEU A 220 1.21 17.06 -1.83
CA LEU A 220 2.58 17.20 -1.30
C LEU A 220 2.71 18.46 -0.46
N GLU A 221 2.17 19.57 -0.94
CA GLU A 221 2.21 20.86 -0.23
C GLU A 221 1.37 20.81 1.06
N ALA A 222 0.19 20.21 1.03
CA ALA A 222 -0.64 20.05 2.22
C ALA A 222 0.10 19.28 3.33
N PHE A 223 0.82 18.19 2.98
CA PHE A 223 1.61 17.43 3.94
C PHE A 223 2.89 18.15 4.40
N ARG A 224 3.41 19.12 3.63
CA ARG A 224 4.51 20.00 4.05
C ARG A 224 4.04 21.09 5.02
N LEU A 225 2.87 21.70 4.74
CA LEU A 225 2.38 22.83 5.51
C LEU A 225 1.73 22.43 6.84
N HIS A 226 1.13 21.25 6.90
CA HIS A 226 0.43 20.79 8.09
C HIS A 226 1.26 19.81 8.90
N ASP A 227 1.20 19.96 10.22
CA ASP A 227 1.75 18.93 11.11
C ASP A 227 0.80 17.72 11.14
N VAL A 228 1.22 16.65 10.53
CA VAL A 228 0.52 15.35 10.47
C VAL A 228 1.25 14.29 11.29
N THR A 229 2.26 14.70 12.06
CA THR A 229 3.09 13.82 12.86
C THR A 229 2.73 13.92 14.34
N GLY A 230 2.87 12.81 15.06
CA GLY A 230 2.94 12.79 16.50
C GLY A 230 1.62 12.95 17.25
N LEU A 231 0.97 11.83 17.57
CA LEU A 231 0.13 11.78 18.76
C LEU A 231 1.05 11.92 19.99
N THR A 232 0.67 12.80 20.92
CA THR A 232 1.31 12.84 22.22
C THR A 232 0.78 11.69 23.10
N PRO A 233 1.50 11.24 24.15
CA PRO A 233 0.98 10.22 25.08
C PRO A 233 -0.34 10.61 25.76
N ALA A 234 -0.73 11.89 25.71
CA ALA A 234 -2.00 12.39 26.26
C ALA A 234 -3.15 12.29 25.26
N ASP A 235 -2.88 12.09 23.97
CA ASP A 235 -3.91 11.97 22.96
C ASP A 235 -4.57 10.57 23.06
N PRO A 236 -5.91 10.48 23.00
CA PRO A 236 -6.55 9.20 23.01
C PRO A 236 -6.16 8.41 21.76
N VAL A 237 -5.34 7.38 21.91
CA VAL A 237 -5.16 6.37 20.88
C VAL A 237 -6.55 5.79 20.60
N HIS A 238 -6.99 5.80 19.36
CA HIS A 238 -8.31 5.35 18.97
C HIS A 238 -8.53 3.89 19.39
N THR A 239 -9.05 3.69 20.58
CA THR A 239 -9.60 2.42 21.07
C THR A 239 -11.02 2.19 20.56
N SER A 240 -11.42 2.82 19.46
CA SER A 240 -12.74 2.64 18.84
C SER A 240 -12.85 1.41 17.94
N VAL A 241 -12.01 0.41 18.15
CA VAL A 241 -12.35 -0.95 17.72
C VAL A 241 -13.41 -1.44 18.71
N SER A 242 -14.68 -1.41 18.31
CA SER A 242 -15.76 -2.03 19.09
C SER A 242 -15.34 -3.45 19.47
N PRO A 243 -15.46 -3.86 20.73
CA PRO A 243 -15.12 -5.22 21.10
C PRO A 243 -15.97 -6.19 20.25
N PRO A 244 -15.41 -7.33 19.83
CA PRO A 244 -16.15 -8.32 19.07
C PRO A 244 -17.44 -8.69 19.80
N PRO A 245 -18.55 -8.93 19.10
CA PRO A 245 -19.82 -9.31 19.70
C PRO A 245 -19.63 -10.50 20.65
N ALA A 246 -20.34 -10.50 21.76
CA ALA A 246 -20.15 -11.42 22.88
C ALA A 246 -20.36 -12.92 22.56
N ASP A 247 -20.93 -13.24 21.42
CA ASP A 247 -21.19 -14.58 20.91
C ASP A 247 -19.97 -15.25 20.25
N MET A 248 -18.87 -14.52 20.00
CA MET A 248 -17.62 -15.10 19.52
C MET A 248 -16.71 -15.67 20.61
N ARG A 249 -17.12 -15.68 21.85
CA ARG A 249 -16.42 -16.43 22.90
C ARG A 249 -16.81 -17.90 22.78
N GLY A 250 -15.92 -18.71 22.26
CA GLY A 250 -16.11 -20.15 22.19
C GLY A 250 -16.48 -20.74 23.56
N PRO A 251 -17.16 -21.92 23.62
CA PRO A 251 -17.64 -22.53 24.85
C PRO A 251 -16.46 -22.69 25.83
N GLY A 252 -16.63 -22.07 27.01
CA GLY A 252 -15.64 -22.14 28.08
C GLY A 252 -15.36 -23.62 28.39
N LYS A 253 -14.10 -24.01 28.39
CA LYS A 253 -13.69 -25.30 28.95
C LYS A 253 -13.98 -25.24 30.45
N THR A 254 -15.04 -25.92 30.85
CA THR A 254 -15.25 -26.26 32.25
C THR A 254 -14.22 -27.35 32.64
N ASN A 255 -13.44 -27.06 33.67
CA ASN A 255 -12.59 -28.06 34.33
C ASN A 255 -13.43 -29.18 34.91
#